data_d1004d29412acb309e96cd1c219cd886
#
_entry.id   d1004d29412acb309e96cd1c219cd886
#
_cell.length_a   1.000
_cell.length_b   1.000
_cell.length_c   1.000
_cell.angle_alpha   90.00
_cell.angle_beta   90.00
_cell.angle_gamma   90.00
#
_symmetry.space_group_name_H-M   'P 1'
#
loop_
_entity.id
_entity.type
_entity.pdbx_description
1 polymer ?
#
loop_
_entity_poly.entity_id
_entity_poly.type
_entity_poly.pdbx_seq_one_letter_code
_entity_poly.pdbx_strand_id
1 'polypeptide(L)'
;MATDQPTHVGMVGLGRMGSNIALRLMRDGHTCVGYDVASGAVAALVDDGATGAGSLDELVAALPAPRTVWLMLPAGEITERAVADVAQLLEPGDAIVDGGNTHYIDDISRSQALEPLGVQYVDAGVSGGVFGLERGFCLMVGADDETFQRLEPVFRSLSPGVDMAPRTRGRDGEVAPSEHGYLHCGPVGAGHFVKMVHNGIEYGLMAAYAEGLNVLVNADAGVQAREADAETAPLEHPERYRYSIDVAEVAEVWRRGSVVSSWLLDLTAAALHDAPTLEGFAGRVSDSGEGRWTAVAAIETGVPTPVLTSALASRFSSRGEDDFANKVLSAMRNEFGGHVEKPS
;
A
#
# COMPACT_ATOMS: atom_id res chain seq x y z
N MET A 1 -31.89 0.77 -0.34
CA MET A 1 -31.64 -0.60 0.16
C MET A 1 -30.73 -1.24 -0.86
N ALA A 2 -29.44 -1.40 -0.54
CA ALA A 2 -28.54 -2.17 -1.40
C ALA A 2 -29.10 -3.58 -1.50
N THR A 3 -29.25 -4.08 -2.73
CA THR A 3 -29.76 -5.43 -2.97
C THR A 3 -28.66 -6.40 -2.55
N ASP A 4 -28.94 -7.30 -1.61
CA ASP A 4 -28.13 -8.44 -1.18
C ASP A 4 -27.96 -9.49 -2.33
N GLN A 5 -27.85 -9.02 -3.57
CA GLN A 5 -27.76 -9.92 -4.72
C GLN A 5 -26.30 -10.20 -5.07
N PRO A 6 -25.95 -11.47 -5.29
CA PRO A 6 -24.64 -11.84 -5.77
C PRO A 6 -24.24 -11.07 -7.02
N THR A 7 -23.07 -10.48 -7.02
CA THR A 7 -22.48 -9.78 -8.17
C THR A 7 -21.52 -10.72 -8.89
N HIS A 8 -21.46 -10.62 -10.22
CA HIS A 8 -20.50 -11.34 -11.04
C HIS A 8 -19.31 -10.42 -11.32
N VAL A 9 -18.09 -10.86 -10.99
CA VAL A 9 -16.87 -10.06 -11.15
C VAL A 9 -15.87 -10.83 -12.00
N GLY A 10 -15.40 -10.22 -13.10
CA GLY A 10 -14.26 -10.68 -13.85
C GLY A 10 -12.97 -10.18 -13.16
N MET A 11 -12.09 -11.07 -12.78
CA MET A 11 -10.83 -10.73 -12.12
C MET A 11 -9.67 -10.92 -13.10
N VAL A 12 -8.97 -9.86 -13.43
CA VAL A 12 -7.77 -9.87 -14.30
C VAL A 12 -6.53 -9.60 -13.45
N GLY A 13 -5.59 -10.55 -13.47
CA GLY A 13 -4.43 -10.53 -12.60
C GLY A 13 -4.69 -11.29 -11.30
N LEU A 14 -4.23 -12.54 -11.26
CA LEU A 14 -4.43 -13.50 -10.17
C LEU A 14 -3.16 -13.70 -9.33
N GLY A 15 -2.37 -12.63 -9.17
CA GLY A 15 -1.32 -12.59 -8.16
C GLY A 15 -1.92 -12.64 -6.75
N ARG A 16 -1.06 -12.59 -5.71
CA ARG A 16 -1.49 -12.68 -4.30
C ARG A 16 -2.70 -11.81 -3.94
N MET A 17 -2.74 -10.57 -4.43
CA MET A 17 -3.84 -9.65 -4.14
C MET A 17 -5.11 -10.01 -4.90
N GLY A 18 -5.02 -10.22 -6.22
CA GLY A 18 -6.19 -10.53 -7.04
C GLY A 18 -6.86 -11.85 -6.65
N SER A 19 -6.08 -12.89 -6.38
CA SER A 19 -6.62 -14.16 -5.86
C SER A 19 -7.31 -13.96 -4.51
N ASN A 20 -6.71 -13.22 -3.57
CA ASN A 20 -7.30 -12.97 -2.26
C ASN A 20 -8.61 -12.16 -2.35
N ILE A 21 -8.68 -11.20 -3.26
CA ILE A 21 -9.91 -10.43 -3.53
C ILE A 21 -10.99 -11.35 -4.09
N ALA A 22 -10.68 -12.16 -5.12
CA ALA A 22 -11.63 -13.10 -5.69
C ALA A 22 -12.14 -14.12 -4.66
N LEU A 23 -11.24 -14.70 -3.87
CA LEU A 23 -11.59 -15.64 -2.82
C LEU A 23 -12.50 -15.01 -1.76
N ARG A 24 -12.22 -13.78 -1.34
CA ARG A 24 -13.05 -13.09 -0.35
C ARG A 24 -14.44 -12.78 -0.91
N LEU A 25 -14.53 -12.35 -2.17
CA LEU A 25 -15.83 -12.15 -2.85
C LEU A 25 -16.64 -13.45 -2.90
N MET A 26 -16.01 -14.56 -3.30
CA MET A 26 -16.68 -15.86 -3.36
C MET A 26 -17.13 -16.37 -1.99
N ARG A 27 -16.36 -16.13 -0.92
CA ARG A 27 -16.77 -16.45 0.46
C ARG A 27 -18.05 -15.74 0.89
N ASP A 28 -18.29 -14.53 0.35
CA ASP A 28 -19.48 -13.72 0.64
C ASP A 28 -20.61 -13.91 -0.41
N GLY A 29 -20.49 -14.93 -1.26
CA GLY A 29 -21.54 -15.36 -2.18
C GLY A 29 -21.52 -14.73 -3.57
N HIS A 30 -20.54 -13.87 -3.90
CA HIS A 30 -20.33 -13.40 -5.26
C HIS A 30 -19.74 -14.49 -6.14
N THR A 31 -19.82 -14.32 -7.47
CA THR A 31 -19.19 -15.23 -8.43
C THR A 31 -18.01 -14.55 -9.13
N CYS A 32 -16.93 -15.27 -9.33
CA CYS A 32 -15.73 -14.73 -9.97
C CYS A 32 -15.37 -15.53 -11.23
N VAL A 33 -15.01 -14.80 -12.29
CA VAL A 33 -14.37 -15.34 -13.50
C VAL A 33 -12.93 -14.83 -13.50
N GLY A 34 -11.94 -15.71 -13.41
CA GLY A 34 -10.54 -15.33 -13.29
C GLY A 34 -9.76 -15.50 -14.59
N TYR A 35 -8.92 -14.51 -14.91
CA TYR A 35 -7.95 -14.53 -15.99
C TYR A 35 -6.58 -14.03 -15.52
N ASP A 36 -5.54 -14.75 -15.91
CA ASP A 36 -4.14 -14.36 -15.73
C ASP A 36 -3.32 -14.93 -16.91
N VAL A 37 -2.21 -14.27 -17.26
CA VAL A 37 -1.26 -14.78 -18.24
C VAL A 37 -0.58 -16.07 -17.78
N ALA A 38 -0.51 -16.30 -16.47
CA ALA A 38 -0.05 -17.53 -15.85
C ALA A 38 -1.22 -18.51 -15.65
N SER A 39 -1.38 -19.48 -16.56
CA SER A 39 -2.46 -20.46 -16.51
C SER A 39 -2.54 -21.23 -15.18
N GLY A 40 -1.41 -21.41 -14.47
CA GLY A 40 -1.39 -22.03 -13.15
C GLY A 40 -2.12 -21.23 -12.07
N ALA A 41 -2.13 -19.88 -12.18
CA ALA A 41 -2.89 -19.02 -11.26
C ALA A 41 -4.39 -19.14 -11.53
N VAL A 42 -4.79 -19.26 -12.81
CA VAL A 42 -6.19 -19.51 -13.19
C VAL A 42 -6.65 -20.87 -12.66
N ALA A 43 -5.86 -21.92 -12.86
CA ALA A 43 -6.19 -23.25 -12.37
C ALA A 43 -6.35 -23.29 -10.84
N ALA A 44 -5.46 -22.63 -10.10
CA ALA A 44 -5.56 -22.55 -8.64
C ALA A 44 -6.86 -21.87 -8.19
N LEU A 45 -7.27 -20.78 -8.85
CA LEU A 45 -8.52 -20.10 -8.51
C LEU A 45 -9.76 -20.94 -8.88
N VAL A 46 -9.68 -21.75 -9.95
CA VAL A 46 -10.73 -22.71 -10.33
C VAL A 46 -10.88 -23.82 -9.29
N ASP A 47 -9.78 -24.34 -8.75
CA ASP A 47 -9.80 -25.32 -7.66
C ASP A 47 -10.49 -24.77 -6.40
N ASP A 48 -10.45 -23.45 -6.20
CA ASP A 48 -11.15 -22.75 -5.12
C ASP A 48 -12.64 -22.39 -5.47
N GLY A 49 -13.13 -22.77 -6.65
CA GLY A 49 -14.53 -22.66 -7.05
C GLY A 49 -14.90 -21.52 -8.00
N ALA A 50 -13.92 -20.79 -8.53
CA ALA A 50 -14.18 -19.78 -9.57
C ALA A 50 -14.36 -20.41 -10.96
N THR A 51 -14.80 -19.62 -11.91
CA THR A 51 -14.73 -19.95 -13.34
C THR A 51 -13.40 -19.45 -13.90
N GLY A 52 -12.66 -20.29 -14.63
CA GLY A 52 -11.44 -19.89 -15.32
C GLY A 52 -11.73 -19.41 -16.74
N ALA A 53 -10.98 -18.40 -17.21
CA ALA A 53 -10.99 -17.95 -18.59
C ALA A 53 -9.58 -18.05 -19.19
N GLY A 54 -9.49 -18.48 -20.45
CA GLY A 54 -8.23 -18.59 -21.20
C GLY A 54 -7.85 -17.29 -21.93
N SER A 55 -8.76 -16.33 -22.01
CA SER A 55 -8.55 -15.01 -22.62
C SER A 55 -9.44 -13.94 -21.98
N LEU A 56 -9.18 -12.66 -22.29
CA LEU A 56 -10.05 -11.56 -21.89
C LEU A 56 -11.43 -11.67 -22.56
N ASP A 57 -11.50 -12.14 -23.82
CA ASP A 57 -12.77 -12.38 -24.53
C ASP A 57 -13.64 -13.42 -23.80
N GLU A 58 -13.03 -14.53 -23.38
CA GLU A 58 -13.74 -15.58 -22.61
C GLU A 58 -14.20 -15.05 -21.26
N LEU A 59 -13.36 -14.25 -20.57
CA LEU A 59 -13.72 -13.65 -19.30
C LEU A 59 -14.95 -12.75 -19.45
N VAL A 60 -14.91 -11.82 -20.41
CA VAL A 60 -16.01 -10.85 -20.64
C VAL A 60 -17.28 -11.56 -21.09
N ALA A 61 -17.17 -12.56 -21.99
CA ALA A 61 -18.30 -13.35 -22.48
C ALA A 61 -18.99 -14.17 -21.36
N ALA A 62 -18.26 -14.55 -20.32
CA ALA A 62 -18.81 -15.29 -19.17
C ALA A 62 -19.54 -14.40 -18.15
N LEU A 63 -19.46 -13.07 -18.28
CA LEU A 63 -20.09 -12.13 -17.36
C LEU A 63 -21.46 -11.65 -17.88
N PRO A 64 -22.49 -11.61 -17.03
CA PRO A 64 -23.78 -10.97 -17.38
C PRO A 64 -23.63 -9.44 -17.37
N ALA A 65 -24.34 -8.79 -18.30
CA ALA A 65 -24.41 -7.33 -18.31
C ALA A 65 -25.35 -6.79 -17.18
N PRO A 66 -25.07 -5.62 -16.61
CA PRO A 66 -23.87 -4.82 -16.82
C PRO A 66 -22.63 -5.48 -16.18
N ARG A 67 -21.60 -5.67 -17.00
CA ARG A 67 -20.38 -6.40 -16.61
C ARG A 67 -19.50 -5.57 -15.68
N THR A 68 -18.73 -6.25 -14.82
CA THR A 68 -17.71 -5.62 -13.98
C THR A 68 -16.41 -6.40 -14.10
N VAL A 69 -15.36 -5.73 -14.56
CA VAL A 69 -14.02 -6.30 -14.70
C VAL A 69 -13.07 -5.58 -13.74
N TRP A 70 -12.54 -6.31 -12.78
CA TRP A 70 -11.58 -5.83 -11.78
C TRP A 70 -10.16 -6.18 -12.20
N LEU A 71 -9.29 -5.18 -12.30
CA LEU A 71 -7.89 -5.32 -12.66
C LEU A 71 -7.02 -5.26 -11.39
N MET A 72 -6.13 -6.25 -11.22
CA MET A 72 -5.11 -6.29 -10.17
C MET A 72 -3.73 -6.45 -10.80
N LEU A 73 -3.30 -5.43 -11.51
CA LEU A 73 -2.12 -5.44 -12.36
C LEU A 73 -1.05 -4.45 -11.87
N PRO A 74 0.23 -4.64 -12.25
CA PRO A 74 1.28 -3.63 -12.02
C PRO A 74 0.93 -2.32 -12.72
N ALA A 75 1.10 -1.19 -12.01
CA ALA A 75 0.86 0.15 -12.55
C ALA A 75 1.67 0.44 -13.83
N GLY A 76 1.19 1.37 -14.63
CA GLY A 76 1.84 1.82 -15.86
C GLY A 76 1.36 1.06 -17.10
N GLU A 77 2.28 0.74 -18.02
CA GLU A 77 1.97 0.25 -19.37
C GLU A 77 1.16 -1.05 -19.40
N ILE A 78 1.34 -1.93 -18.41
CA ILE A 78 0.60 -3.19 -18.33
C ILE A 78 -0.89 -2.92 -18.06
N THR A 79 -1.19 -2.08 -17.07
CA THR A 79 -2.56 -1.69 -16.76
C THR A 79 -3.17 -0.88 -17.90
N GLU A 80 -2.41 0.01 -18.52
CA GLU A 80 -2.87 0.80 -19.67
C GLU A 80 -3.36 -0.08 -20.83
N ARG A 81 -2.56 -1.07 -21.20
CA ARG A 81 -2.92 -2.04 -22.25
C ARG A 81 -4.13 -2.87 -21.85
N ALA A 82 -4.17 -3.38 -20.63
CA ALA A 82 -5.28 -4.18 -20.15
C ALA A 82 -6.61 -3.40 -20.15
N VAL A 83 -6.59 -2.14 -19.72
CA VAL A 83 -7.77 -1.25 -19.80
C VAL A 83 -8.22 -1.08 -21.24
N ALA A 84 -7.30 -0.80 -22.19
CA ALA A 84 -7.63 -0.62 -23.59
C ALA A 84 -8.19 -1.91 -24.22
N ASP A 85 -7.59 -3.07 -23.93
CA ASP A 85 -8.01 -4.35 -24.47
C ASP A 85 -9.40 -4.77 -23.92
N VAL A 86 -9.62 -4.63 -22.62
CA VAL A 86 -10.91 -4.94 -21.98
C VAL A 86 -11.99 -4.01 -22.47
N ALA A 87 -11.70 -2.71 -22.62
CA ALA A 87 -12.67 -1.71 -23.08
C ALA A 87 -13.27 -2.02 -24.47
N GLN A 88 -12.50 -2.67 -25.35
CA GLN A 88 -12.97 -3.07 -26.67
C GLN A 88 -14.00 -4.22 -26.63
N LEU A 89 -14.05 -4.95 -25.54
CA LEU A 89 -14.93 -6.11 -25.33
C LEU A 89 -16.20 -5.74 -24.54
N LEU A 90 -16.19 -4.56 -23.91
CA LEU A 90 -17.29 -4.09 -23.05
C LEU A 90 -18.32 -3.26 -23.83
N GLU A 91 -19.50 -3.16 -23.24
CA GLU A 91 -20.63 -2.40 -23.77
C GLU A 91 -20.96 -1.20 -22.86
N PRO A 92 -21.70 -0.20 -23.37
CA PRO A 92 -22.15 0.93 -22.54
C PRO A 92 -22.85 0.46 -21.25
N GLY A 93 -22.44 1.01 -20.11
CA GLY A 93 -22.92 0.64 -18.78
C GLY A 93 -22.10 -0.42 -18.06
N ASP A 94 -21.19 -1.11 -18.75
CA ASP A 94 -20.20 -1.99 -18.14
C ASP A 94 -19.15 -1.15 -17.37
N ALA A 95 -18.39 -1.75 -16.45
CA ALA A 95 -17.39 -1.06 -15.65
C ALA A 95 -16.05 -1.80 -15.60
N ILE A 96 -14.97 -1.01 -15.61
CA ILE A 96 -13.62 -1.44 -15.28
C ILE A 96 -13.27 -0.87 -13.91
N VAL A 97 -12.83 -1.73 -12.97
CA VAL A 97 -12.31 -1.33 -11.66
C VAL A 97 -10.80 -1.55 -11.66
N ASP A 98 -10.02 -0.49 -11.53
CA ASP A 98 -8.58 -0.59 -11.28
C ASP A 98 -8.31 -0.66 -9.78
N GLY A 99 -7.90 -1.82 -9.29
CA GLY A 99 -7.52 -2.07 -7.88
C GLY A 99 -6.01 -2.12 -7.67
N GLY A 100 -5.21 -1.77 -8.67
CA GLY A 100 -3.75 -1.72 -8.61
C GLY A 100 -3.23 -0.53 -7.80
N ASN A 101 -1.92 -0.33 -7.83
CA ASN A 101 -1.29 0.87 -7.27
C ASN A 101 -1.10 1.90 -8.38
N THR A 102 -2.18 2.42 -8.92
CA THR A 102 -2.15 3.35 -10.04
C THR A 102 -1.98 4.81 -9.58
N HIS A 103 -1.30 5.61 -10.38
CA HIS A 103 -1.25 7.05 -10.18
C HIS A 103 -2.60 7.67 -10.57
N TYR A 104 -3.21 8.43 -9.68
CA TYR A 104 -4.55 8.99 -9.87
C TYR A 104 -4.75 9.81 -11.16
N ILE A 105 -3.66 10.39 -11.71
CA ILE A 105 -3.70 11.13 -12.99
C ILE A 105 -3.96 10.18 -14.15
N ASP A 106 -3.41 8.95 -14.10
CA ASP A 106 -3.64 7.93 -15.12
C ASP A 106 -5.10 7.48 -15.11
N ASP A 107 -5.73 7.37 -13.92
CA ASP A 107 -7.14 7.04 -13.78
C ASP A 107 -8.05 8.06 -14.47
N ILE A 108 -7.76 9.35 -14.24
CA ILE A 108 -8.50 10.45 -14.87
C ILE A 108 -8.38 10.35 -16.40
N SER A 109 -7.18 10.10 -16.90
CA SER A 109 -6.92 9.99 -18.34
C SER A 109 -7.64 8.79 -18.96
N ARG A 110 -7.62 7.64 -18.27
CA ARG A 110 -8.32 6.42 -18.69
C ARG A 110 -9.83 6.60 -18.69
N SER A 111 -10.37 7.20 -17.64
CA SER A 111 -11.79 7.51 -17.56
C SER A 111 -12.26 8.36 -18.74
N GLN A 112 -11.50 9.42 -19.09
CA GLN A 112 -11.80 10.27 -20.24
C GLN A 112 -11.73 9.51 -21.57
N ALA A 113 -10.80 8.57 -21.71
CA ALA A 113 -10.70 7.73 -22.91
C ALA A 113 -11.86 6.74 -23.06
N LEU A 114 -12.45 6.30 -21.95
CA LEU A 114 -13.57 5.35 -21.93
C LEU A 114 -14.95 6.02 -22.08
N GLU A 115 -15.06 7.31 -21.77
CA GLU A 115 -16.31 8.07 -21.85
C GLU A 115 -17.05 7.92 -23.20
N PRO A 116 -16.36 8.02 -24.37
CA PRO A 116 -17.03 7.84 -25.66
C PRO A 116 -17.59 6.42 -25.90
N LEU A 117 -17.08 5.42 -25.17
CA LEU A 117 -17.53 4.03 -25.23
C LEU A 117 -18.69 3.77 -24.28
N GLY A 118 -19.00 4.70 -23.39
CA GLY A 118 -20.01 4.52 -22.33
C GLY A 118 -19.60 3.51 -21.26
N VAL A 119 -18.32 3.13 -21.21
CA VAL A 119 -17.76 2.22 -20.20
C VAL A 119 -17.34 3.04 -18.98
N GLN A 120 -17.78 2.60 -17.80
CA GLN A 120 -17.47 3.27 -16.55
C GLN A 120 -16.08 2.87 -16.05
N TYR A 121 -15.33 3.83 -15.50
CA TYR A 121 -14.05 3.59 -14.86
C TYR A 121 -14.15 3.86 -13.36
N VAL A 122 -13.57 2.97 -12.57
CA VAL A 122 -13.55 3.06 -11.11
C VAL A 122 -12.11 2.84 -10.66
N ASP A 123 -11.58 3.75 -9.88
CA ASP A 123 -10.30 3.57 -9.19
C ASP A 123 -10.55 3.13 -7.74
N ALA A 124 -9.98 2.00 -7.37
CA ALA A 124 -10.17 1.39 -6.06
C ALA A 124 -8.83 1.23 -5.35
N GLY A 125 -8.45 2.19 -4.53
CA GLY A 125 -7.30 2.08 -3.65
C GLY A 125 -7.53 1.01 -2.59
N VAL A 126 -6.76 -0.09 -2.66
CA VAL A 126 -6.87 -1.25 -1.77
C VAL A 126 -5.74 -1.25 -0.76
N SER A 127 -6.05 -1.27 0.54
CA SER A 127 -5.10 -1.43 1.64
C SER A 127 -5.46 -2.64 2.49
N GLY A 128 -4.46 -3.40 2.94
CA GLY A 128 -4.64 -4.65 3.71
C GLY A 128 -3.63 -5.73 3.33
N GLY A 129 -3.00 -5.60 2.17
CA GLY A 129 -1.97 -6.50 1.67
C GLY A 129 -2.41 -7.97 1.66
N VAL A 130 -1.48 -8.87 1.91
CA VAL A 130 -1.73 -10.32 1.91
C VAL A 130 -2.70 -10.79 3.01
N PHE A 131 -2.90 -9.97 4.04
CA PHE A 131 -3.81 -10.28 5.16
C PHE A 131 -5.27 -9.93 4.86
N GLY A 132 -5.55 -9.24 3.75
CA GLY A 132 -6.89 -8.79 3.39
C GLY A 132 -7.90 -9.92 3.18
N LEU A 133 -7.46 -11.13 2.81
CA LEU A 133 -8.34 -12.28 2.69
C LEU A 133 -9.07 -12.58 4.00
N GLU A 134 -8.36 -12.51 5.14
CA GLU A 134 -8.94 -12.83 6.45
C GLU A 134 -9.44 -11.56 7.18
N ARG A 135 -8.69 -10.46 7.10
CA ARG A 135 -9.00 -9.23 7.83
C ARG A 135 -9.94 -8.28 7.09
N GLY A 136 -10.15 -8.47 5.78
CA GLY A 136 -10.77 -7.49 4.90
C GLY A 136 -9.79 -6.43 4.40
N PHE A 137 -10.23 -5.71 3.37
CA PHE A 137 -9.48 -4.65 2.72
C PHE A 137 -10.12 -3.29 3.04
N CYS A 138 -9.32 -2.31 3.44
CA CYS A 138 -9.76 -0.93 3.46
C CYS A 138 -9.79 -0.41 2.03
N LEU A 139 -10.94 0.11 1.58
CA LEU A 139 -11.16 0.53 0.20
C LEU A 139 -11.44 2.04 0.11
N MET A 140 -10.68 2.71 -0.74
CA MET A 140 -10.85 4.12 -1.08
C MET A 140 -11.23 4.18 -2.56
N VAL A 141 -12.49 4.54 -2.87
CA VAL A 141 -13.06 4.37 -4.21
C VAL A 141 -13.35 5.73 -4.84
N GLY A 142 -12.89 5.91 -6.09
CA GLY A 142 -13.25 7.00 -6.97
C GLY A 142 -14.13 6.48 -8.12
N ALA A 143 -15.31 7.07 -8.31
CA ALA A 143 -16.27 6.69 -9.32
C ALA A 143 -17.34 7.78 -9.48
N ASP A 144 -18.21 7.66 -10.49
CA ASP A 144 -19.50 8.34 -10.45
C ASP A 144 -20.45 7.68 -9.42
N ASP A 145 -21.44 8.44 -8.95
CA ASP A 145 -22.35 8.01 -7.88
C ASP A 145 -23.14 6.74 -8.22
N GLU A 146 -23.61 6.62 -9.47
CA GLU A 146 -24.44 5.50 -9.92
C GLU A 146 -23.61 4.20 -9.97
N THR A 147 -22.43 4.26 -10.55
CA THR A 147 -21.51 3.13 -10.63
C THR A 147 -21.04 2.71 -9.22
N PHE A 148 -20.73 3.68 -8.34
CA PHE A 148 -20.37 3.37 -6.96
C PHE A 148 -21.51 2.62 -6.25
N GLN A 149 -22.76 3.13 -6.33
CA GLN A 149 -23.92 2.48 -5.70
C GLN A 149 -24.16 1.07 -6.23
N ARG A 150 -24.00 0.86 -7.55
CA ARG A 150 -24.13 -0.45 -8.17
C ARG A 150 -23.10 -1.45 -7.65
N LEU A 151 -21.87 -1.00 -7.42
CA LEU A 151 -20.74 -1.83 -6.97
C LEU A 151 -20.60 -1.89 -5.44
N GLU A 152 -21.39 -1.14 -4.70
CA GLU A 152 -21.33 -1.09 -3.22
C GLU A 152 -21.38 -2.49 -2.58
N PRO A 153 -22.18 -3.48 -3.03
CA PRO A 153 -22.14 -4.83 -2.47
C PRO A 153 -20.76 -5.48 -2.56
N VAL A 154 -20.04 -5.27 -3.66
CA VAL A 154 -18.67 -5.77 -3.85
C VAL A 154 -17.70 -5.12 -2.86
N PHE A 155 -17.76 -3.78 -2.69
CA PHE A 155 -16.91 -3.06 -1.76
C PHE A 155 -17.18 -3.47 -0.32
N ARG A 156 -18.44 -3.68 0.05
CA ARG A 156 -18.85 -4.12 1.39
C ARG A 156 -18.30 -5.51 1.69
N SER A 157 -18.42 -6.46 0.78
CA SER A 157 -17.92 -7.84 0.95
C SER A 157 -16.39 -7.90 1.09
N LEU A 158 -15.69 -7.03 0.39
CA LEU A 158 -14.24 -6.92 0.51
C LEU A 158 -13.79 -6.29 1.82
N SER A 159 -14.62 -5.46 2.43
CA SER A 159 -14.25 -4.65 3.59
C SER A 159 -14.18 -5.46 4.90
N PRO A 160 -13.47 -4.94 5.94
CA PRO A 160 -13.35 -5.61 7.24
C PRO A 160 -14.67 -5.78 7.98
N GLY A 161 -15.63 -4.87 7.76
CA GLY A 161 -16.87 -4.79 8.53
C GLY A 161 -16.75 -3.97 9.82
N VAL A 162 -17.89 -3.69 10.41
CA VAL A 162 -18.03 -2.79 11.58
C VAL A 162 -17.34 -3.30 12.84
N ASP A 163 -17.19 -4.61 12.96
CA ASP A 163 -16.62 -5.25 14.15
C ASP A 163 -15.10 -5.13 14.24
N MET A 164 -14.45 -4.63 13.17
CA MET A 164 -12.99 -4.48 13.15
C MET A 164 -12.49 -3.43 14.16
N ALA A 165 -13.29 -2.40 14.44
CA ALA A 165 -12.95 -1.38 15.41
C ALA A 165 -14.20 -0.82 16.10
N PRO A 166 -14.09 -0.37 17.35
CA PRO A 166 -15.18 0.34 18.01
C PRO A 166 -15.58 1.60 17.23
N ARG A 167 -16.86 1.93 17.22
CA ARG A 167 -17.33 3.19 16.62
C ARG A 167 -16.63 4.39 17.24
N THR A 168 -16.27 5.33 16.40
CA THR A 168 -15.67 6.60 16.84
C THR A 168 -16.62 7.31 17.80
N ARG A 169 -16.09 7.80 18.92
CA ARG A 169 -16.88 8.52 19.92
C ARG A 169 -17.67 9.67 19.30
N GLY A 170 -18.97 9.70 19.51
CA GLY A 170 -19.89 10.70 18.98
C GLY A 170 -20.46 10.35 17.58
N ARG A 171 -20.13 9.20 17.01
CA ARG A 171 -20.85 8.66 15.85
C ARG A 171 -22.06 7.86 16.33
N ASP A 172 -23.25 8.44 16.16
CA ASP A 172 -24.54 7.85 16.51
C ASP A 172 -25.37 7.62 15.23
N GLY A 173 -26.44 6.82 15.30
CA GLY A 173 -27.34 6.54 14.18
C GLY A 173 -26.91 5.37 13.32
N GLU A 174 -27.32 5.38 12.04
CA GLU A 174 -27.00 4.33 11.07
C GLU A 174 -25.49 4.21 10.83
N VAL A 175 -25.05 2.98 10.57
CA VAL A 175 -23.64 2.68 10.27
C VAL A 175 -23.32 3.18 8.86
N ALA A 176 -22.31 4.05 8.74
CA ALA A 176 -21.88 4.58 7.46
C ALA A 176 -20.93 3.60 6.72
N PRO A 177 -20.81 3.67 5.38
CA PRO A 177 -19.87 2.87 4.61
C PRO A 177 -18.44 2.92 5.14
N SER A 178 -17.96 4.09 5.57
CA SER A 178 -16.63 4.26 6.16
C SER A 178 -16.42 3.45 7.46
N GLU A 179 -17.48 3.14 8.20
CA GLU A 179 -17.41 2.30 9.41
C GLU A 179 -17.34 0.80 9.07
N HIS A 180 -17.68 0.41 7.83
CA HIS A 180 -17.42 -0.92 7.29
C HIS A 180 -15.98 -1.06 6.77
N GLY A 181 -15.29 0.04 6.47
CA GLY A 181 -13.93 0.04 5.92
C GLY A 181 -13.85 0.33 4.43
N TYR A 182 -14.89 0.89 3.80
CA TYR A 182 -14.88 1.40 2.43
C TYR A 182 -15.48 2.80 2.35
N LEU A 183 -15.03 3.60 1.39
CA LEU A 183 -15.50 4.97 1.23
C LEU A 183 -15.53 5.36 -0.25
N HIS A 184 -16.64 5.98 -0.68
CA HIS A 184 -16.67 6.77 -1.90
C HIS A 184 -15.94 8.09 -1.65
N CYS A 185 -14.73 8.22 -2.19
CA CYS A 185 -13.85 9.37 -1.95
C CYS A 185 -14.19 10.56 -2.86
N GLY A 186 -14.94 10.33 -3.93
CA GLY A 186 -15.30 11.33 -4.92
C GLY A 186 -15.24 10.79 -6.37
N PRO A 187 -15.12 11.67 -7.38
CA PRO A 187 -15.03 11.25 -8.77
C PRO A 187 -13.79 10.40 -9.03
N VAL A 188 -13.70 9.84 -10.24
CA VAL A 188 -12.54 9.04 -10.69
C VAL A 188 -11.22 9.76 -10.40
N GLY A 189 -10.25 9.04 -9.88
CA GLY A 189 -8.96 9.50 -9.40
C GLY A 189 -8.94 9.77 -7.89
N ALA A 190 -10.10 10.03 -7.24
CA ALA A 190 -10.16 10.35 -5.82
C ALA A 190 -9.77 9.16 -4.92
N GLY A 191 -10.06 7.93 -5.31
CA GLY A 191 -9.72 6.73 -4.57
C GLY A 191 -8.21 6.54 -4.49
N HIS A 192 -7.53 6.49 -5.63
CA HIS A 192 -6.07 6.36 -5.70
C HIS A 192 -5.35 7.60 -5.15
N PHE A 193 -5.93 8.81 -5.27
CA PHE A 193 -5.38 9.99 -4.60
C PHE A 193 -5.36 9.81 -3.08
N VAL A 194 -6.47 9.39 -2.48
CA VAL A 194 -6.53 9.12 -1.03
C VAL A 194 -5.60 7.96 -0.65
N LYS A 195 -5.53 6.92 -1.49
CA LYS A 195 -4.63 5.77 -1.28
C LYS A 195 -3.16 6.17 -1.29
N MET A 196 -2.70 7.01 -2.24
CA MET A 196 -1.29 7.42 -2.27
C MET A 196 -0.90 8.23 -1.03
N VAL A 197 -1.82 9.09 -0.53
CA VAL A 197 -1.60 9.85 0.71
C VAL A 197 -1.53 8.91 1.92
N HIS A 198 -2.42 7.90 1.99
CA HIS A 198 -2.35 6.84 2.99
C HIS A 198 -0.95 6.18 2.99
N ASN A 199 -0.43 5.81 1.82
CA ASN A 199 0.89 5.20 1.72
C ASN A 199 2.03 6.18 2.08
N GLY A 200 1.89 7.47 1.77
CA GLY A 200 2.81 8.50 2.24
C GLY A 200 2.88 8.55 3.77
N ILE A 201 1.73 8.51 4.44
CA ILE A 201 1.64 8.43 5.92
C ILE A 201 2.28 7.14 6.43
N GLU A 202 2.03 6.00 5.77
CA GLU A 202 2.64 4.71 6.09
C GLU A 202 4.18 4.80 6.07
N TYR A 203 4.77 5.43 5.03
CA TYR A 203 6.21 5.66 4.95
C TYR A 203 6.74 6.44 6.16
N GLY A 204 6.05 7.50 6.57
CA GLY A 204 6.40 8.31 7.73
C GLY A 204 6.36 7.52 9.03
N LEU A 205 5.30 6.72 9.24
CA LEU A 205 5.16 5.86 10.42
C LEU A 205 6.26 4.79 10.47
N MET A 206 6.52 4.11 9.34
CA MET A 206 7.58 3.11 9.26
C MET A 206 8.95 3.71 9.56
N ALA A 207 9.27 4.89 9.02
CA ALA A 207 10.53 5.59 9.30
C ALA A 207 10.65 5.95 10.79
N ALA A 208 9.60 6.47 11.41
CA ALA A 208 9.60 6.83 12.83
C ALA A 208 9.84 5.62 13.73
N TYR A 209 9.19 4.48 13.47
CA TYR A 209 9.47 3.24 14.20
C TYR A 209 10.91 2.76 14.00
N ALA A 210 11.39 2.74 12.76
CA ALA A 210 12.73 2.27 12.44
C ALA A 210 13.80 3.13 13.14
N GLU A 211 13.70 4.45 13.08
CA GLU A 211 14.61 5.39 13.74
C GLU A 211 14.57 5.23 15.26
N GLY A 212 13.37 5.17 15.86
CA GLY A 212 13.20 5.00 17.30
C GLY A 212 13.78 3.68 17.81
N LEU A 213 13.48 2.57 17.14
CA LEU A 213 14.05 1.26 17.48
C LEU A 213 15.56 1.22 17.29
N ASN A 214 16.11 1.89 16.27
CA ASN A 214 17.54 2.01 16.05
C ASN A 214 18.24 2.79 17.19
N VAL A 215 17.61 3.82 17.75
CA VAL A 215 18.12 4.50 18.96
C VAL A 215 18.21 3.53 20.13
N LEU A 216 17.23 2.65 20.32
CA LEU A 216 17.23 1.65 21.40
C LEU A 216 18.31 0.58 21.21
N VAL A 217 18.52 0.10 19.98
CA VAL A 217 19.60 -0.84 19.65
C VAL A 217 20.97 -0.24 20.01
N ASN A 218 21.16 1.06 19.82
CA ASN A 218 22.40 1.76 20.10
C ASN A 218 22.46 2.37 21.52
N ALA A 219 21.58 2.00 22.43
CA ALA A 219 21.56 2.51 23.79
C ALA A 219 22.73 2.00 24.65
N ASP A 220 23.55 1.09 24.16
CA ASP A 220 24.77 0.57 24.77
C ASP A 220 26.04 1.27 24.26
N ALA A 221 25.92 2.35 23.51
CA ALA A 221 27.01 3.10 22.89
C ALA A 221 28.15 3.47 23.88
N GLY A 222 27.84 3.57 25.16
CA GLY A 222 28.84 3.87 26.22
C GLY A 222 29.69 2.70 26.67
N VAL A 223 29.42 1.46 26.21
CA VAL A 223 30.24 0.27 26.45
C VAL A 223 30.95 -0.21 25.19
N GLN A 224 30.59 0.33 24.03
CA GLN A 224 31.23 0.01 22.76
C GLN A 224 32.57 0.73 22.64
N ALA A 225 33.58 0.08 22.03
CA ALA A 225 34.80 0.74 21.64
C ALA A 225 34.52 1.73 20.51
N ARG A 226 34.72 3.01 20.74
CA ARG A 226 34.56 4.08 19.75
C ARG A 226 35.87 4.75 19.45
N GLU A 227 36.10 5.15 18.22
CA GLU A 227 37.20 5.99 17.84
C GLU A 227 37.06 7.37 18.50
N ALA A 228 38.13 7.85 19.14
CA ALA A 228 38.19 9.19 19.70
C ALA A 228 39.38 9.91 19.05
N ASP A 229 39.11 10.82 18.17
CA ASP A 229 40.09 11.67 17.51
C ASP A 229 39.55 13.09 17.32
N ALA A 230 40.34 13.96 16.71
CA ALA A 230 40.02 15.36 16.52
C ALA A 230 38.85 15.57 15.49
N GLU A 231 38.46 14.53 14.75
CA GLU A 231 37.47 14.60 13.68
C GLU A 231 36.16 13.91 14.04
N THR A 232 36.11 13.16 15.15
CA THR A 232 34.97 12.42 15.63
C THR A 232 34.47 13.00 16.94
N ALA A 233 33.25 13.50 16.98
CA ALA A 233 32.66 14.03 18.21
C ALA A 233 32.62 12.94 19.30
N PRO A 234 33.22 13.17 20.50
CA PRO A 234 33.20 12.19 21.57
C PRO A 234 31.78 12.03 22.14
N LEU A 235 31.51 10.86 22.72
CA LEU A 235 30.33 10.67 23.55
C LEU A 235 30.61 11.34 24.92
N GLU A 236 29.96 12.46 25.20
CA GLU A 236 30.23 13.29 26.39
C GLU A 236 29.97 12.56 27.71
N HIS A 237 28.97 11.69 27.76
CA HIS A 237 28.53 10.98 28.96
C HIS A 237 28.30 9.48 28.69
N PRO A 238 29.39 8.72 28.43
CA PRO A 238 29.27 7.30 28.10
C PRO A 238 28.58 6.46 29.19
N GLU A 239 28.66 6.89 30.45
CA GLU A 239 28.00 6.24 31.57
C GLU A 239 26.49 6.26 31.50
N ARG A 240 25.90 7.14 30.67
CA ARG A 240 24.44 7.26 30.47
C ARG A 240 23.91 6.37 29.36
N TYR A 241 24.77 5.73 28.57
CA TYR A 241 24.42 4.93 27.39
C TYR A 241 24.99 3.51 27.57
N ARG A 242 24.50 2.81 28.60
CA ARG A 242 24.97 1.47 28.99
C ARG A 242 23.79 0.48 29.11
N TYR A 243 22.73 0.70 28.34
CA TYR A 243 21.54 -0.10 28.43
C TYR A 243 21.58 -1.24 27.40
N SER A 244 21.51 -2.48 27.88
CA SER A 244 21.25 -3.63 27.03
C SER A 244 19.74 -3.80 26.92
N ILE A 245 19.16 -3.32 25.81
CA ILE A 245 17.71 -3.30 25.61
C ILE A 245 17.32 -4.42 24.64
N ASP A 246 16.38 -5.27 25.06
CA ASP A 246 15.71 -6.21 24.17
C ASP A 246 14.63 -5.47 23.38
N VAL A 247 14.94 -5.16 22.12
CA VAL A 247 14.06 -4.35 21.26
C VAL A 247 12.81 -5.13 20.84
N ALA A 248 12.89 -6.46 20.75
CA ALA A 248 11.72 -7.29 20.46
C ALA A 248 10.70 -7.20 21.62
N GLU A 249 11.15 -7.28 22.87
CA GLU A 249 10.30 -7.14 24.05
C GLU A 249 9.75 -5.70 24.20
N VAL A 250 10.52 -4.69 23.80
CA VAL A 250 10.03 -3.30 23.74
C VAL A 250 8.91 -3.16 22.71
N ALA A 251 9.07 -3.70 21.51
CA ALA A 251 8.04 -3.68 20.49
C ALA A 251 6.77 -4.43 20.97
N GLU A 252 6.93 -5.57 21.66
CA GLU A 252 5.81 -6.35 22.22
C GLU A 252 5.07 -5.56 23.30
N VAL A 253 5.75 -4.89 24.23
CA VAL A 253 5.07 -4.11 25.27
C VAL A 253 4.38 -2.87 24.69
N TRP A 254 4.98 -2.21 23.68
CA TRP A 254 4.37 -1.04 23.07
C TRP A 254 3.10 -1.37 22.26
N ARG A 255 3.08 -2.49 21.56
CA ARG A 255 1.89 -2.90 20.80
C ARG A 255 0.70 -3.23 21.69
N ARG A 256 0.94 -3.58 22.98
CA ARG A 256 -0.10 -4.00 23.95
C ARG A 256 -0.94 -2.87 24.50
N GLY A 257 -0.58 -1.62 24.34
CA GLY A 257 -1.42 -0.55 24.89
C GLY A 257 -0.74 0.82 24.98
N SER A 258 0.40 1.01 24.36
CA SER A 258 0.99 2.34 24.27
C SER A 258 0.26 3.20 23.23
N VAL A 259 0.44 4.52 23.31
CA VAL A 259 -0.16 5.47 22.34
C VAL A 259 0.38 5.30 20.91
N VAL A 260 1.52 4.64 20.74
CA VAL A 260 2.11 4.32 19.43
C VAL A 260 1.70 2.94 18.91
N SER A 261 0.75 2.25 19.56
CA SER A 261 0.24 0.97 19.07
C SER A 261 -0.41 1.14 17.68
N SER A 262 -0.11 0.22 16.78
CA SER A 262 -0.67 0.17 15.43
C SER A 262 -0.48 -1.20 14.82
N TRP A 263 -1.18 -1.50 13.72
CA TRP A 263 -0.93 -2.74 13.00
C TRP A 263 0.50 -2.81 12.43
N LEU A 264 1.10 -1.69 12.02
CA LEU A 264 2.52 -1.67 11.62
C LEU A 264 3.44 -2.09 12.77
N LEU A 265 3.14 -1.68 14.00
CA LEU A 265 3.91 -2.11 15.17
C LEU A 265 3.68 -3.59 15.50
N ASP A 266 2.47 -4.12 15.29
CA ASP A 266 2.20 -5.56 15.41
C ASP A 266 3.08 -6.38 14.45
N LEU A 267 3.17 -5.95 13.19
CA LEU A 267 4.02 -6.59 12.18
C LEU A 267 5.52 -6.45 12.52
N THR A 268 5.92 -5.30 13.05
CA THR A 268 7.29 -5.06 13.50
C THR A 268 7.67 -5.98 14.67
N ALA A 269 6.79 -6.12 15.66
CA ALA A 269 7.02 -7.03 16.79
C ALA A 269 7.12 -8.48 16.35
N ALA A 270 6.28 -8.92 15.40
CA ALA A 270 6.38 -10.26 14.83
C ALA A 270 7.72 -10.49 14.12
N ALA A 271 8.17 -9.53 13.28
CA ALA A 271 9.45 -9.65 12.58
C ALA A 271 10.65 -9.69 13.55
N LEU A 272 10.63 -8.89 14.61
CA LEU A 272 11.68 -8.87 15.64
C LEU A 272 11.64 -10.11 16.53
N HIS A 273 10.47 -10.71 16.75
CA HIS A 273 10.36 -11.99 17.45
C HIS A 273 10.99 -13.14 16.65
N ASP A 274 10.71 -13.18 15.34
CA ASP A 274 11.24 -14.22 14.45
C ASP A 274 12.75 -14.07 14.19
N ALA A 275 13.25 -12.84 14.08
CA ALA A 275 14.65 -12.51 13.82
C ALA A 275 15.06 -11.22 14.55
N PRO A 276 15.51 -11.29 15.83
CA PRO A 276 15.82 -10.11 16.65
C PRO A 276 16.88 -9.17 16.07
N THR A 277 17.78 -9.67 15.26
CA THR A 277 18.86 -8.90 14.59
C THR A 277 18.53 -8.57 13.13
N LEU A 278 17.38 -9.04 12.61
CA LEU A 278 16.92 -8.85 11.22
C LEU A 278 17.97 -9.24 10.16
N GLU A 279 18.83 -10.21 10.44
CA GLU A 279 19.96 -10.63 9.58
C GLU A 279 19.52 -11.13 8.18
N GLY A 280 18.26 -11.48 8.00
CA GLY A 280 17.68 -11.83 6.70
C GLY A 280 17.43 -10.65 5.76
N PHE A 281 17.63 -9.41 6.23
CA PHE A 281 17.33 -8.18 5.49
C PHE A 281 18.58 -7.36 5.25
N ALA A 282 18.80 -6.95 4.00
CA ALA A 282 19.94 -6.14 3.60
C ALA A 282 19.75 -4.61 3.82
N GLY A 283 18.65 -4.18 4.41
CA GLY A 283 18.36 -2.78 4.66
C GLY A 283 18.04 -1.94 3.41
N ARG A 284 17.84 -2.57 2.24
CA ARG A 284 17.50 -1.91 0.99
C ARG A 284 15.98 -1.78 0.85
N VAL A 285 15.45 -0.56 0.95
CA VAL A 285 14.01 -0.29 0.96
C VAL A 285 13.54 0.32 -0.36
N SER A 286 12.66 -0.39 -1.07
CA SER A 286 12.04 0.09 -2.30
C SER A 286 10.89 1.05 -2.02
N ASP A 287 10.56 1.86 -3.02
CA ASP A 287 9.30 2.62 -3.08
C ASP A 287 8.53 2.24 -4.35
N SER A 288 7.20 2.16 -4.25
CA SER A 288 6.28 1.77 -5.33
C SER A 288 5.63 2.98 -6.02
N GLY A 289 6.06 4.19 -5.71
CA GLY A 289 5.65 5.43 -6.36
C GLY A 289 4.74 6.31 -5.52
N GLU A 290 3.89 5.78 -4.66
CA GLU A 290 2.85 6.53 -3.93
C GLU A 290 3.45 7.63 -3.03
N GLY A 291 4.59 7.35 -2.38
CA GLY A 291 5.31 8.35 -1.58
C GLY A 291 5.82 9.52 -2.44
N ARG A 292 6.24 9.24 -3.68
CA ARG A 292 6.66 10.27 -4.65
C ARG A 292 5.46 11.11 -5.10
N TRP A 293 4.37 10.46 -5.48
CA TRP A 293 3.15 11.14 -5.94
C TRP A 293 2.55 11.99 -4.85
N THR A 294 2.56 11.51 -3.59
CA THR A 294 2.15 12.31 -2.41
C THR A 294 3.03 13.55 -2.23
N ALA A 295 4.35 13.41 -2.37
CA ALA A 295 5.27 14.55 -2.26
C ALA A 295 5.06 15.57 -3.39
N VAL A 296 4.86 15.11 -4.63
CA VAL A 296 4.55 15.99 -5.77
C VAL A 296 3.22 16.72 -5.56
N ALA A 297 2.17 16.01 -5.18
CA ALA A 297 0.87 16.63 -4.89
C ALA A 297 0.96 17.68 -3.75
N ALA A 298 1.77 17.40 -2.72
CA ALA A 298 2.01 18.35 -1.63
C ALA A 298 2.71 19.63 -2.13
N ILE A 299 3.71 19.48 -3.02
CA ILE A 299 4.39 20.65 -3.63
C ILE A 299 3.42 21.46 -4.49
N GLU A 300 2.64 20.80 -5.36
CA GLU A 300 1.69 21.46 -6.25
C GLU A 300 0.58 22.21 -5.49
N THR A 301 0.13 21.64 -4.37
CA THR A 301 -0.90 22.24 -3.51
C THR A 301 -0.36 23.20 -2.45
N GLY A 302 0.97 23.34 -2.35
CA GLY A 302 1.63 24.21 -1.35
C GLY A 302 1.54 23.67 0.08
N VAL A 303 1.35 22.37 0.28
CA VAL A 303 1.23 21.75 1.61
C VAL A 303 2.60 21.25 2.08
N PRO A 304 3.09 21.70 3.27
CA PRO A 304 4.38 21.24 3.80
C PRO A 304 4.29 19.78 4.31
N THR A 305 5.16 18.91 3.82
CA THR A 305 5.22 17.49 4.20
C THR A 305 6.64 17.03 4.59
N PRO A 306 7.32 17.69 5.55
CA PRO A 306 8.71 17.38 5.88
C PRO A 306 8.90 15.92 6.37
N VAL A 307 7.97 15.37 7.13
CA VAL A 307 8.05 13.99 7.63
C VAL A 307 7.96 12.98 6.48
N LEU A 308 6.98 13.14 5.59
CA LEU A 308 6.77 12.20 4.47
C LEU A 308 7.92 12.27 3.46
N THR A 309 8.38 13.47 3.14
CA THR A 309 9.50 13.67 2.20
C THR A 309 10.83 13.17 2.78
N SER A 310 11.08 13.32 4.09
CA SER A 310 12.26 12.74 4.74
C SER A 310 12.22 11.21 4.72
N ALA A 311 11.07 10.60 5.02
CA ALA A 311 10.89 9.15 4.95
C ALA A 311 11.12 8.60 3.53
N LEU A 312 10.66 9.33 2.50
CA LEU A 312 10.92 8.97 1.10
C LEU A 312 12.42 9.08 0.77
N ALA A 313 13.09 10.16 1.20
CA ALA A 313 14.53 10.37 0.99
C ALA A 313 15.35 9.25 1.66
N SER A 314 14.99 8.82 2.87
CA SER A 314 15.64 7.70 3.56
C SER A 314 15.58 6.40 2.74
N ARG A 315 14.48 6.15 2.01
CA ARG A 315 14.40 5.00 1.08
C ARG A 315 15.36 5.14 -0.10
N PHE A 316 15.57 6.36 -0.62
CA PHE A 316 16.56 6.61 -1.66
C PHE A 316 17.98 6.34 -1.15
N SER A 317 18.33 6.89 0.01
CA SER A 317 19.64 6.65 0.65
C SER A 317 19.89 5.17 0.92
N SER A 318 18.87 4.41 1.34
CA SER A 318 19.00 2.97 1.58
C SER A 318 19.40 2.16 0.32
N ARG A 319 19.29 2.75 -0.87
CA ARG A 319 19.66 2.16 -2.16
C ARG A 319 20.97 2.71 -2.72
N GLY A 320 21.64 3.61 -2.01
CA GLY A 320 22.91 4.23 -2.43
C GLY A 320 22.73 5.41 -3.40
N GLU A 321 21.53 5.99 -3.50
CA GLU A 321 21.28 7.13 -4.39
C GLU A 321 21.95 8.43 -3.91
N ASP A 322 22.53 8.44 -2.72
CA ASP A 322 23.29 9.55 -2.11
C ASP A 322 24.80 9.35 -2.15
N ASP A 323 25.32 8.26 -2.73
CA ASP A 323 26.75 7.94 -2.78
C ASP A 323 27.63 9.08 -3.30
N PHE A 324 27.21 9.72 -4.41
CA PHE A 324 27.94 10.83 -5.00
C PHE A 324 27.94 12.06 -4.07
N ALA A 325 26.83 12.36 -3.43
CA ALA A 325 26.73 13.47 -2.48
C ALA A 325 27.66 13.25 -1.27
N ASN A 326 27.71 12.03 -0.74
CA ASN A 326 28.62 11.66 0.35
C ASN A 326 30.09 11.79 -0.06
N LYS A 327 30.47 11.37 -1.29
CA LYS A 327 31.81 11.57 -1.84
C LYS A 327 32.18 13.04 -1.99
N VAL A 328 31.25 13.89 -2.40
CA VAL A 328 31.47 15.35 -2.50
C VAL A 328 31.70 15.94 -1.10
N LEU A 329 30.94 15.53 -0.08
CA LEU A 329 31.14 15.97 1.29
C LEU A 329 32.52 15.58 1.80
N SER A 330 32.96 14.35 1.57
CA SER A 330 34.28 13.87 1.96
C SER A 330 35.40 14.66 1.24
N ALA A 331 35.27 14.85 -0.07
CA ALA A 331 36.22 15.63 -0.86
C ALA A 331 36.32 17.09 -0.39
N MET A 332 35.20 17.76 -0.10
CA MET A 332 35.21 19.12 0.44
C MET A 332 35.93 19.19 1.78
N ARG A 333 35.72 18.23 2.69
CA ARG A 333 36.40 18.16 3.97
C ARG A 333 37.91 17.98 3.79
N ASN A 334 38.35 17.19 2.84
CA ASN A 334 39.74 17.02 2.48
C ASN A 334 40.35 18.34 1.96
N GLU A 335 39.70 19.00 1.01
CA GLU A 335 40.22 20.23 0.38
C GLU A 335 40.36 21.41 1.35
N PHE A 336 39.38 21.65 2.23
CA PHE A 336 39.47 22.80 3.14
C PHE A 336 40.16 22.50 4.45
N GLY A 337 40.20 21.25 4.93
CA GLY A 337 40.69 20.88 6.24
C GLY A 337 41.82 19.84 6.24
N GLY A 338 42.17 19.25 5.09
CA GLY A 338 43.14 18.16 5.02
C GLY A 338 42.66 16.86 5.66
N HIS A 339 41.33 16.72 5.90
CA HIS A 339 40.75 15.56 6.54
C HIS A 339 40.74 14.36 5.58
N VAL A 340 41.52 13.33 5.92
CA VAL A 340 41.59 12.11 5.09
C VAL A 340 40.42 11.19 5.47
N GLU A 341 39.73 10.67 4.46
CA GLU A 341 38.64 9.71 4.66
C GLU A 341 39.17 8.45 5.36
N LYS A 342 38.47 8.00 6.40
CA LYS A 342 38.83 6.78 7.11
C LYS A 342 38.44 5.54 6.31
N PRO A 343 39.26 4.46 6.36
CA PRO A 343 38.84 3.20 5.72
C PRO A 343 37.59 2.65 6.39
N SER A 344 36.71 2.09 5.56
CA SER A 344 35.43 1.47 5.97
C SER A 344 35.64 0.19 6.76
#